data_e7f6e09eb73c1bf616d5e837e10f341d
#
_entry.id   e7f6e09eb73c1bf616d5e837e10f341d
#
_cell.length_a   1.000
_cell.length_b   1.000
_cell.length_c   1.000
_cell.angle_alpha   90.00
_cell.angle_beta   90.00
_cell.angle_gamma   90.00
#
_symmetry.space_group_name_H-M   'P 1'
#
loop_
_entity.id
_entity.type
_entity.pdbx_description
1 polymer ?
#
loop_
_entity_poly.entity_id
_entity_poly.type
_entity_poly.pdbx_seq_one_letter_code
_entity_poly.pdbx_strand_id
1 'polypeptide(L)'
;TPSKYRIYAKIITGGELYDEKPRIGTFYWRVRGLDDEGNPVGVYSDAQIFKNEPQDNWKIAIFGDSISHGGGHLSFGPADWAYSYAYYLDFPTINLSCSGDTSETMVQRFDDDVLPFHPQYLLIMGGTNSLRAGMPAENVINDLKTIQEKCYENNITPILLTLAPINPYNIKKVFNEETSEVWQYNLNLVNDFIRTQPHIDTAKALNS
;
A
#
# COMPACT_ATOMS: atom_id res chain seq x y z
N THR A 1 3.64 24.86 -12.15
CA THR A 1 4.66 25.16 -11.13
C THR A 1 4.41 24.19 -9.99
N PRO A 2 5.35 23.31 -9.60
CA PRO A 2 5.16 22.48 -8.42
C PRO A 2 4.93 23.41 -7.23
N SER A 3 3.89 23.14 -6.43
CA SER A 3 3.65 23.94 -5.24
C SER A 3 4.86 23.80 -4.32
N LYS A 4 5.40 24.91 -3.86
CA LYS A 4 6.50 24.94 -2.89
C LYS A 4 6.11 24.47 -1.48
N TYR A 5 4.91 23.97 -1.30
CA TYR A 5 4.40 23.55 0.00
C TYR A 5 4.56 22.04 0.15
N ARG A 6 5.53 21.64 0.95
CA ARG A 6 5.58 20.27 1.47
C ARG A 6 4.63 20.21 2.66
N ILE A 7 3.61 19.36 2.56
CA ILE A 7 2.74 19.06 3.68
C ILE A 7 3.34 17.85 4.39
N TYR A 8 3.90 18.08 5.58
CA TYR A 8 4.30 16.99 6.46
C TYR A 8 3.11 16.67 7.36
N ALA A 9 2.47 15.54 7.16
CA ALA A 9 1.53 15.02 8.13
C ALA A 9 2.31 14.16 9.13
N LYS A 10 2.68 14.73 10.26
CA LYS A 10 3.10 13.97 11.42
C LYS A 10 1.92 13.91 12.38
N ILE A 11 1.27 12.77 12.46
CA ILE A 11 0.26 12.51 13.47
C ILE A 11 1.02 12.10 14.72
N ILE A 12 1.03 12.95 15.73
CA ILE A 12 1.62 12.62 17.02
C ILE A 12 0.47 12.34 17.98
N THR A 13 0.15 11.09 18.15
CA THR A 13 -0.55 10.59 19.34
C THR A 13 0.36 9.58 20.02
N GLY A 14 1.44 10.07 20.62
CA GLY A 14 2.32 9.23 21.44
C GLY A 14 3.14 8.15 20.71
N GLY A 15 3.15 8.13 19.39
CA GLY A 15 3.88 7.18 18.56
C GLY A 15 3.85 7.56 17.09
N GLU A 16 4.73 7.02 16.28
CA GLU A 16 4.64 7.12 14.82
C GLU A 16 3.49 6.24 14.37
N LEU A 17 2.43 6.83 13.80
CA LEU A 17 1.30 6.09 13.21
C LEU A 17 1.67 5.55 11.82
N TYR A 18 2.80 4.90 11.71
CA TYR A 18 3.08 4.00 10.63
C TYR A 18 2.32 2.72 10.89
N ASP A 19 1.32 2.48 10.07
CA ASP A 19 0.64 1.20 10.04
C ASP A 19 0.01 0.74 11.36
N GLU A 20 -0.22 1.67 12.30
CA GLU A 20 -0.97 1.32 13.50
C GLU A 20 -2.42 0.99 13.14
N LYS A 21 -2.82 -0.16 13.53
CA LYS A 21 -4.21 -0.61 13.60
C LYS A 21 -4.91 0.08 14.79
N PRO A 22 -6.20 0.33 14.68
CA PRO A 22 -7.09 0.06 13.56
C PRO A 22 -7.19 1.28 12.64
N ARG A 23 -7.36 1.04 11.35
CA ARG A 23 -7.70 2.10 10.37
C ARG A 23 -9.13 2.60 10.53
N ILE A 24 -9.78 2.20 11.58
CA ILE A 24 -11.15 2.51 11.96
C ILE A 24 -11.11 3.51 13.10
N GLY A 25 -11.93 4.52 13.02
CA GLY A 25 -12.12 5.50 14.09
C GLY A 25 -12.13 6.94 13.63
N THR A 26 -12.07 7.81 14.62
CA THR A 26 -12.05 9.25 14.41
C THR A 26 -10.63 9.77 14.41
N PHE A 27 -10.27 10.43 13.32
CA PHE A 27 -8.95 11.00 13.12
C PHE A 27 -9.05 12.53 13.11
N TYR A 28 -8.03 13.17 13.69
CA TYR A 28 -7.93 14.62 13.77
C TYR A 28 -6.70 15.08 12.99
N TRP A 29 -6.85 16.10 12.17
CA TRP A 29 -5.74 16.71 11.48
C TRP A 29 -5.75 18.22 11.59
N ARG A 30 -4.59 18.81 11.53
CA ARG A 30 -4.38 20.24 11.48
C ARG A 30 -3.15 20.55 10.66
N VAL A 31 -3.07 21.74 10.12
CA VAL A 31 -1.93 22.17 9.31
C VAL A 31 -1.21 23.33 9.97
N ARG A 32 0.07 23.46 9.69
CA ARG A 32 0.92 24.57 10.08
C ARG A 32 1.90 24.86 8.95
N GLY A 33 2.21 26.14 8.70
CA GLY A 33 3.23 26.55 7.76
C GLY A 33 4.63 26.14 8.23
N LEU A 34 5.51 25.87 7.27
CA LEU A 34 6.94 25.72 7.49
C LEU A 34 7.67 26.73 6.60
N ASP A 35 8.82 27.27 7.06
CA ASP A 35 9.73 28.05 6.22
C ASP A 35 10.53 27.15 5.26
N ASP A 36 11.41 27.77 4.48
CA ASP A 36 12.22 27.03 3.48
C ASP A 36 13.24 26.08 4.15
N GLU A 37 13.58 26.31 5.41
CA GLU A 37 14.45 25.48 6.25
C GLU A 37 13.70 24.38 7.00
N GLY A 38 12.35 24.39 6.93
CA GLY A 38 11.49 23.38 7.59
C GLY A 38 11.11 23.74 9.04
N ASN A 39 11.40 24.96 9.49
CA ASN A 39 10.97 25.39 10.82
C ASN A 39 9.50 25.80 10.83
N PRO A 40 8.79 25.53 11.90
CA PRO A 40 7.39 25.91 12.03
C PRO A 40 7.16 27.42 12.00
N VAL A 41 6.24 27.88 11.13
CA VAL A 41 5.84 29.29 11.00
C VAL A 41 4.37 29.45 11.35
N GLY A 42 4.05 30.48 12.10
CA GLY A 42 2.68 30.79 12.51
C GLY A 42 2.10 29.81 13.52
N VAL A 43 0.78 29.72 13.56
CA VAL A 43 0.01 28.83 14.45
C VAL A 43 -0.59 27.66 13.65
N TYR A 44 -0.99 26.61 14.35
CA TYR A 44 -1.76 25.55 13.71
C TYR A 44 -3.17 26.06 13.34
N SER A 45 -3.72 25.50 12.24
CA SER A 45 -5.15 25.63 11.95
C SER A 45 -5.98 25.01 13.07
N ASP A 46 -7.28 25.30 13.07
CA ASP A 46 -8.23 24.53 13.85
C ASP A 46 -8.17 23.07 13.43
N ALA A 47 -8.38 22.16 14.40
CA ALA A 47 -8.42 20.75 14.12
C ALA A 47 -9.65 20.40 13.26
N GLN A 48 -9.43 19.64 12.21
CA GLN A 48 -10.47 19.04 11.39
C GLN A 48 -10.58 17.55 11.73
N ILE A 49 -11.73 16.97 11.47
CA ILE A 49 -12.06 15.60 11.85
C ILE A 49 -12.45 14.82 10.60
N PHE A 50 -11.96 13.61 10.47
CA PHE A 50 -12.55 12.61 9.59
C PHE A 50 -12.73 11.30 10.34
N LYS A 51 -13.66 10.49 9.87
CA LYS A 51 -13.93 9.17 10.43
C LYS A 51 -13.81 8.11 9.35
N ASN A 52 -13.23 7.00 9.71
CA ASN A 52 -13.31 5.76 8.95
C ASN A 52 -14.17 4.78 9.74
N GLU A 53 -15.31 4.44 9.19
CA GLU A 53 -16.24 3.52 9.83
C GLU A 53 -16.34 2.21 9.05
N PRO A 54 -16.46 1.06 9.72
CA PRO A 54 -16.63 -0.22 9.03
C PRO A 54 -17.86 -0.28 8.15
N GLN A 55 -18.87 0.53 8.47
CA GLN A 55 -20.15 0.59 7.76
C GLN A 55 -20.12 1.53 6.54
N ASP A 56 -19.02 2.24 6.31
CA ASP A 56 -18.88 3.06 5.12
C ASP A 56 -18.93 2.13 3.88
N ASN A 57 -19.68 2.57 2.87
CA ASN A 57 -19.92 1.75 1.68
C ASN A 57 -18.71 1.79 0.74
N TRP A 58 -17.63 1.12 1.11
CA TRP A 58 -16.42 1.05 0.34
C TRP A 58 -16.60 0.18 -0.90
N LYS A 59 -16.44 0.78 -2.08
CA LYS A 59 -16.49 0.03 -3.33
C LYS A 59 -15.23 -0.75 -3.55
N ILE A 60 -14.08 -0.13 -3.31
CA ILE A 60 -12.76 -0.73 -3.48
C ILE A 60 -11.93 -0.53 -2.21
N ALA A 61 -11.25 -1.60 -1.80
CA ALA A 61 -10.10 -1.52 -0.93
C ALA A 61 -8.83 -1.89 -1.71
N ILE A 62 -7.72 -1.26 -1.34
CA ILE A 62 -6.39 -1.52 -1.88
C ILE A 62 -5.59 -2.21 -0.79
N PHE A 63 -4.95 -3.33 -1.14
CA PHE A 63 -4.24 -4.18 -0.20
C PHE A 63 -2.91 -4.61 -0.79
N GLY A 64 -1.82 -4.19 -0.17
CA GLY A 64 -0.48 -4.42 -0.67
C GLY A 64 0.59 -3.82 0.23
N ASP A 65 1.78 -3.70 -0.32
CA ASP A 65 2.97 -3.15 0.34
C ASP A 65 3.12 -1.63 0.14
N SER A 66 4.35 -1.13 0.28
CA SER A 66 4.70 0.30 0.13
C SER A 66 4.38 0.87 -1.26
N ILE A 67 4.35 0.04 -2.30
CA ILE A 67 4.02 0.48 -3.66
C ILE A 67 2.54 0.89 -3.73
N SER A 68 1.67 0.12 -3.13
CA SER A 68 0.23 0.40 -3.06
C SER A 68 -0.11 1.44 -1.99
N HIS A 69 0.65 1.47 -0.89
CA HIS A 69 0.45 2.46 0.17
C HIS A 69 0.66 3.90 -0.36
N GLY A 70 1.63 4.09 -1.24
CA GLY A 70 1.98 5.36 -1.86
C GLY A 70 3.28 5.93 -1.31
N GLY A 71 4.14 6.41 -2.22
CA GLY A 71 5.43 6.98 -1.86
C GLY A 71 6.54 5.99 -1.55
N GLY A 72 6.29 4.69 -1.69
CA GLY A 72 7.31 3.66 -1.50
C GLY A 72 7.94 3.70 -0.13
N HIS A 73 9.27 3.85 -0.10
CA HIS A 73 10.08 3.93 1.12
C HIS A 73 9.74 5.13 2.02
N LEU A 74 9.31 6.23 1.42
CA LEU A 74 9.02 7.46 2.12
C LEU A 74 7.51 7.73 2.20
N SER A 75 6.70 6.76 2.50
CA SER A 75 5.23 6.87 2.62
C SER A 75 4.80 7.85 3.70
N PHE A 76 5.18 9.11 3.54
CA PHE A 76 4.93 10.17 4.49
C PHE A 76 3.74 11.04 4.08
N GLY A 77 2.55 10.60 4.43
CA GLY A 77 1.40 11.45 4.41
C GLY A 77 1.02 12.02 3.03
N PRO A 78 0.32 13.16 2.98
CA PRO A 78 -0.31 13.66 1.75
C PRO A 78 0.65 13.99 0.61
N ALA A 79 1.93 14.25 0.89
CA ALA A 79 2.93 14.57 -0.13
C ALA A 79 3.15 13.41 -1.12
N ASP A 80 2.90 12.19 -0.68
CA ASP A 80 3.18 10.98 -1.44
C ASP A 80 1.91 10.33 -2.03
N TRP A 81 0.73 10.86 -1.75
CA TRP A 81 -0.53 10.32 -2.26
C TRP A 81 -0.59 10.27 -3.78
N ALA A 82 0.03 11.23 -4.46
CA ALA A 82 0.11 11.24 -5.91
C ALA A 82 0.85 10.04 -6.51
N TYR A 83 1.62 9.30 -5.70
CA TYR A 83 2.30 8.07 -6.10
C TYR A 83 1.45 6.82 -5.86
N SER A 84 0.34 6.93 -5.13
CA SER A 84 -0.61 5.84 -5.00
C SER A 84 -1.65 5.90 -6.11
N TYR A 85 -1.89 4.79 -6.77
CA TYR A 85 -2.97 4.69 -7.75
C TYR A 85 -4.36 4.89 -7.13
N ALA A 86 -4.48 4.77 -5.80
CA ALA A 86 -5.71 5.10 -5.06
C ALA A 86 -6.18 6.53 -5.32
N TYR A 87 -5.25 7.47 -5.49
CA TYR A 87 -5.54 8.87 -5.73
C TYR A 87 -6.29 9.13 -7.05
N TYR A 88 -6.13 8.22 -8.02
CA TYR A 88 -6.69 8.37 -9.37
C TYR A 88 -8.01 7.62 -9.56
N LEU A 89 -8.59 7.08 -8.51
CA LEU A 89 -9.87 6.37 -8.56
C LEU A 89 -11.01 7.33 -8.17
N ASP A 90 -12.03 7.44 -9.05
CA ASP A 90 -13.16 8.38 -8.92
C ASP A 90 -14.32 7.81 -8.10
N PHE A 91 -14.07 6.88 -7.18
CA PHE A 91 -15.10 6.26 -6.34
C PHE A 91 -14.57 5.96 -4.95
N PRO A 92 -15.47 5.70 -3.97
CA PRO A 92 -15.05 5.42 -2.60
C PRO A 92 -14.04 4.29 -2.53
N THR A 93 -12.82 4.64 -2.12
CA THR A 93 -11.67 3.73 -2.04
C THR A 93 -10.99 3.89 -0.69
N ILE A 94 -10.68 2.76 -0.05
CA ILE A 94 -9.86 2.75 1.15
C ILE A 94 -8.52 2.07 0.87
N ASN A 95 -7.44 2.71 1.30
CA ASN A 95 -6.09 2.13 1.18
C ASN A 95 -5.73 1.42 2.47
N LEU A 96 -5.68 0.10 2.41
CA LEU A 96 -5.33 -0.82 3.51
C LEU A 96 -3.92 -1.39 3.34
N SER A 97 -3.12 -0.80 2.46
CA SER A 97 -1.74 -1.24 2.22
C SER A 97 -0.82 -0.84 3.36
N CYS A 98 0.23 -1.61 3.57
CA CYS A 98 1.19 -1.43 4.65
C CYS A 98 2.62 -1.48 4.09
N SER A 99 3.41 -0.42 4.33
CA SER A 99 4.81 -0.38 3.91
C SER A 99 5.63 -1.49 4.59
N GLY A 100 6.43 -2.19 3.78
CA GLY A 100 7.26 -3.30 4.28
C GLY A 100 6.58 -4.67 4.25
N ASP A 101 5.30 -4.75 3.93
CA ASP A 101 4.60 -6.04 3.88
C ASP A 101 5.27 -7.04 2.95
N THR A 102 5.36 -8.26 3.46
CA THR A 102 5.57 -9.47 2.67
C THR A 102 4.22 -10.11 2.33
N SER A 103 4.20 -11.06 1.40
CA SER A 103 2.96 -11.80 1.10
C SER A 103 2.42 -12.52 2.33
N GLU A 104 3.30 -13.07 3.18
CA GLU A 104 2.94 -13.73 4.43
C GLU A 104 2.28 -12.76 5.44
N THR A 105 2.87 -11.57 5.66
CA THR A 105 2.29 -10.58 6.57
C THR A 105 0.95 -10.06 6.08
N MET A 106 0.76 -9.97 4.76
CA MET A 106 -0.55 -9.67 4.18
C MET A 106 -1.60 -10.73 4.53
N VAL A 107 -1.26 -12.02 4.43
CA VAL A 107 -2.17 -13.12 4.86
C VAL A 107 -2.53 -12.96 6.32
N GLN A 108 -1.55 -12.71 7.19
CA GLN A 108 -1.73 -12.63 8.64
C GLN A 108 -2.68 -11.49 9.05
N ARG A 109 -2.59 -10.32 8.39
CA ARG A 109 -3.38 -9.15 8.76
C ARG A 109 -4.71 -8.99 7.99
N PHE A 110 -5.03 -9.91 7.07
CA PHE A 110 -6.21 -9.80 6.23
C PHE A 110 -7.51 -9.66 7.03
N ASP A 111 -7.70 -10.51 8.03
CA ASP A 111 -8.95 -10.57 8.80
C ASP A 111 -9.17 -9.28 9.61
N ASP A 112 -8.10 -8.74 10.17
CA ASP A 112 -8.16 -7.52 10.98
C ASP A 112 -8.28 -6.24 10.13
N ASP A 113 -7.66 -6.20 8.94
CA ASP A 113 -7.53 -4.98 8.18
C ASP A 113 -8.52 -4.88 7.00
N VAL A 114 -8.96 -6.01 6.44
CA VAL A 114 -9.83 -6.02 5.25
C VAL A 114 -11.29 -6.30 5.63
N LEU A 115 -11.53 -7.33 6.44
CA LEU A 115 -12.90 -7.78 6.72
C LEU A 115 -13.78 -6.72 7.37
N PRO A 116 -13.30 -5.86 8.29
CA PRO A 116 -14.17 -4.84 8.90
C PRO A 116 -14.79 -3.88 7.91
N PHE A 117 -14.15 -3.65 6.75
CA PHE A 117 -14.61 -2.69 5.75
C PHE A 117 -15.53 -3.28 4.68
N HIS A 118 -15.63 -4.60 4.57
CA HIS A 118 -16.48 -5.30 3.61
C HIS A 118 -16.48 -4.69 2.19
N PRO A 119 -15.30 -4.46 1.56
CA PRO A 119 -15.25 -3.85 0.24
C PRO A 119 -15.87 -4.79 -0.80
N GLN A 120 -16.46 -4.23 -1.87
CA GLN A 120 -16.95 -5.05 -2.98
C GLN A 120 -15.79 -5.70 -3.75
N TYR A 121 -14.71 -4.94 -3.93
CA TYR A 121 -13.50 -5.36 -4.65
C TYR A 121 -12.27 -5.13 -3.79
N LEU A 122 -11.33 -6.06 -3.85
CA LEU A 122 -10.02 -5.92 -3.24
C LEU A 122 -8.95 -5.92 -4.35
N LEU A 123 -8.27 -4.79 -4.54
CA LEU A 123 -7.09 -4.70 -5.40
C LEU A 123 -5.87 -5.17 -4.61
N ILE A 124 -5.23 -6.24 -5.07
CA ILE A 124 -4.14 -6.91 -4.35
C ILE A 124 -2.85 -6.77 -5.14
N MET A 125 -1.86 -6.10 -4.55
CA MET A 125 -0.49 -6.02 -5.08
C MET A 125 0.50 -6.27 -3.95
N GLY A 126 1.01 -7.48 -3.84
CA GLY A 126 1.95 -7.86 -2.78
C GLY A 126 2.84 -9.02 -3.16
N GLY A 127 4.00 -9.10 -2.50
CA GLY A 127 5.02 -10.12 -2.76
C GLY A 127 6.36 -9.55 -3.21
N THR A 128 6.45 -8.28 -3.56
CA THR A 128 7.70 -7.64 -3.98
C THR A 128 8.79 -7.78 -2.90
N ASN A 129 8.45 -7.50 -1.63
CA ASN A 129 9.40 -7.65 -0.53
C ASN A 129 9.79 -9.10 -0.28
N SER A 130 8.85 -10.04 -0.41
CA SER A 130 9.11 -11.48 -0.30
C SER A 130 10.11 -11.96 -1.36
N LEU A 131 9.88 -11.58 -2.62
CA LEU A 131 10.74 -11.97 -3.74
C LEU A 131 12.13 -11.32 -3.65
N ARG A 132 12.18 -10.07 -3.22
CA ARG A 132 13.42 -9.34 -2.94
C ARG A 132 14.27 -10.06 -1.88
N ALA A 133 13.63 -10.55 -0.84
CA ALA A 133 14.27 -11.31 0.24
C ALA A 133 14.63 -12.76 -0.16
N GLY A 134 14.25 -13.21 -1.36
CA GLY A 134 14.57 -14.54 -1.86
C GLY A 134 13.53 -15.62 -1.59
N MET A 135 12.31 -15.23 -1.17
CA MET A 135 11.22 -16.18 -1.01
C MET A 135 10.90 -16.87 -2.36
N PRO A 136 10.72 -18.20 -2.38
CA PRO A 136 10.31 -18.91 -3.59
C PRO A 136 8.98 -18.41 -4.14
N ALA A 137 8.84 -18.36 -5.45
CA ALA A 137 7.61 -17.93 -6.11
C ALA A 137 6.38 -18.73 -5.64
N GLU A 138 6.53 -20.02 -5.40
CA GLU A 138 5.47 -20.90 -4.93
C GLU A 138 4.84 -20.42 -3.60
N ASN A 139 5.67 -19.96 -2.66
CA ASN A 139 5.19 -19.45 -1.39
C ASN A 139 4.36 -18.19 -1.59
N VAL A 140 4.86 -17.23 -2.39
CA VAL A 140 4.12 -15.99 -2.70
C VAL A 140 2.80 -16.31 -3.42
N ILE A 141 2.81 -17.26 -4.35
CA ILE A 141 1.60 -17.71 -5.06
C ILE A 141 0.58 -18.33 -4.07
N ASN A 142 1.05 -19.14 -3.13
CA ASN A 142 0.18 -19.75 -2.12
C ASN A 142 -0.43 -18.71 -1.19
N ASP A 143 0.35 -17.70 -0.78
CA ASP A 143 -0.14 -16.57 0.02
C ASP A 143 -1.22 -15.79 -0.75
N LEU A 144 -0.98 -15.48 -2.02
CA LEU A 144 -1.97 -14.78 -2.87
C LEU A 144 -3.25 -15.61 -3.05
N LYS A 145 -3.14 -16.93 -3.23
CA LYS A 145 -4.31 -17.84 -3.26
C LYS A 145 -5.09 -17.81 -1.96
N THR A 146 -4.39 -17.87 -0.83
CA THR A 146 -5.00 -17.78 0.49
C THR A 146 -5.78 -16.48 0.67
N ILE A 147 -5.22 -15.35 0.22
CA ILE A 147 -5.92 -14.07 0.25
C ILE A 147 -7.15 -14.09 -0.66
N GLN A 148 -7.05 -14.68 -1.86
CA GLN A 148 -8.20 -14.82 -2.75
C GLN A 148 -9.31 -15.70 -2.15
N GLU A 149 -8.95 -16.82 -1.52
CA GLU A 149 -9.89 -17.72 -0.84
C GLU A 149 -10.63 -16.96 0.29
N LYS A 150 -9.90 -16.25 1.14
CA LYS A 150 -10.50 -15.39 2.17
C LYS A 150 -11.44 -14.33 1.59
N CYS A 151 -11.11 -13.75 0.44
CA CYS A 151 -11.99 -12.82 -0.25
C CYS A 151 -13.30 -13.50 -0.66
N TYR A 152 -13.24 -14.65 -1.35
CA TYR A 152 -14.41 -15.36 -1.81
C TYR A 152 -15.31 -15.83 -0.66
N GLU A 153 -14.72 -16.32 0.42
CA GLU A 153 -15.46 -16.71 1.63
C GLU A 153 -16.24 -15.54 2.25
N ASN A 154 -15.79 -14.31 2.03
CA ASN A 154 -16.40 -13.10 2.58
C ASN A 154 -17.14 -12.24 1.53
N ASN A 155 -17.46 -12.81 0.36
CA ASN A 155 -18.15 -12.12 -0.73
C ASN A 155 -17.41 -10.87 -1.26
N ILE A 156 -16.08 -10.84 -1.17
CA ILE A 156 -15.22 -9.83 -1.74
C ILE A 156 -14.68 -10.34 -3.07
N THR A 157 -14.68 -9.52 -4.11
CA THR A 157 -14.10 -9.88 -5.39
C THR A 157 -12.62 -9.49 -5.44
N PRO A 158 -11.67 -10.45 -5.42
CA PRO A 158 -10.25 -10.14 -5.53
C PRO A 158 -9.85 -9.83 -6.96
N ILE A 159 -9.01 -8.81 -7.13
CA ILE A 159 -8.38 -8.44 -8.41
C ILE A 159 -6.87 -8.31 -8.14
N LEU A 160 -6.09 -9.22 -8.70
CA LEU A 160 -4.65 -9.19 -8.54
C LEU A 160 -4.00 -8.17 -9.50
N LEU A 161 -2.97 -7.49 -9.05
CA LEU A 161 -2.14 -6.64 -9.88
C LEU A 161 -0.78 -7.30 -10.08
N THR A 162 -0.30 -7.36 -11.34
CA THR A 162 1.05 -7.87 -11.60
C THR A 162 2.10 -6.98 -10.94
N LEU A 163 3.14 -7.61 -10.42
CA LEU A 163 4.21 -6.93 -9.70
C LEU A 163 5.14 -6.20 -10.66
N ALA A 164 5.49 -4.97 -10.31
CA ALA A 164 6.47 -4.18 -11.05
C ALA A 164 7.88 -4.79 -10.95
N PRO A 165 8.74 -4.57 -11.96
CA PRO A 165 10.15 -5.00 -11.89
C PRO A 165 10.87 -4.35 -10.69
N ILE A 166 11.72 -5.15 -10.04
CA ILE A 166 12.58 -4.67 -8.95
C ILE A 166 13.85 -4.06 -9.57
N ASN A 167 14.35 -2.97 -8.99
CA ASN A 167 15.64 -2.40 -9.34
C ASN A 167 16.65 -2.66 -8.21
N PRO A 168 17.50 -3.70 -8.30
CA PRO A 168 18.44 -4.06 -7.24
C PRO A 168 19.43 -2.94 -6.88
N TYR A 169 19.86 -2.15 -7.87
CA TYR A 169 20.75 -1.02 -7.63
C TYR A 169 20.10 0.03 -6.72
N ASN A 170 18.86 0.39 -7.01
CA ASN A 170 18.14 1.35 -6.18
C ASN A 170 17.83 0.80 -4.80
N ILE A 171 17.49 -0.48 -4.69
CA ILE A 171 17.30 -1.16 -3.40
C ILE A 171 18.58 -1.06 -2.56
N LYS A 172 19.72 -1.44 -3.12
CA LYS A 172 21.00 -1.34 -2.42
C LYS A 172 21.33 0.08 -2.02
N LYS A 173 21.11 1.04 -2.91
CA LYS A 173 21.40 2.46 -2.64
C LYS A 173 20.54 3.05 -1.52
N VAL A 174 19.25 2.69 -1.47
CA VAL A 174 18.27 3.31 -0.55
C VAL A 174 18.22 2.58 0.79
N PHE A 175 18.19 1.25 0.76
CA PHE A 175 18.00 0.43 1.96
C PHE A 175 19.28 -0.21 2.49
N ASN A 176 20.37 -0.15 1.70
CA ASN A 176 21.61 -0.90 1.96
C ASN A 176 21.41 -2.41 2.09
N GLU A 177 20.42 -2.93 1.36
CA GLU A 177 20.05 -4.34 1.34
C GLU A 177 20.37 -4.97 -0.02
N GLU A 178 20.72 -6.24 -0.01
CA GLU A 178 20.90 -7.01 -1.25
C GLU A 178 19.55 -7.57 -1.72
N THR A 179 19.40 -7.64 -3.03
CA THR A 179 18.26 -8.33 -3.65
C THR A 179 18.69 -9.74 -4.04
N SER A 180 17.84 -10.72 -3.76
CA SER A 180 18.09 -12.11 -4.16
C SER A 180 18.41 -12.23 -5.65
N GLU A 181 19.41 -13.03 -6.01
CA GLU A 181 19.80 -13.24 -7.42
C GLU A 181 18.70 -13.87 -8.28
N VAL A 182 17.78 -14.61 -7.66
CA VAL A 182 16.67 -15.29 -8.35
C VAL A 182 15.38 -14.47 -8.38
N TRP A 183 15.40 -13.21 -7.91
CA TRP A 183 14.20 -12.39 -7.81
C TRP A 183 13.42 -12.28 -9.13
N GLN A 184 14.14 -12.09 -10.23
CA GLN A 184 13.51 -11.88 -11.55
C GLN A 184 12.80 -13.14 -12.05
N TYR A 185 13.45 -14.30 -11.87
CA TYR A 185 12.84 -15.57 -12.20
C TYR A 185 11.56 -15.81 -11.39
N ASN A 186 11.64 -15.62 -10.09
CA ASN A 186 10.49 -15.79 -9.19
C ASN A 186 9.38 -14.77 -9.48
N LEU A 187 9.74 -13.51 -9.77
CA LEU A 187 8.77 -12.47 -10.14
C LEU A 187 8.00 -12.84 -11.41
N ASN A 188 8.70 -13.38 -12.42
CA ASN A 188 8.04 -13.82 -13.64
C ASN A 188 7.04 -14.94 -13.36
N LEU A 189 7.40 -15.94 -12.55
CA LEU A 189 6.49 -17.01 -12.16
C LEU A 189 5.24 -16.49 -11.41
N VAL A 190 5.43 -15.56 -10.48
CA VAL A 190 4.31 -14.94 -9.76
C VAL A 190 3.43 -14.15 -10.73
N ASN A 191 4.01 -13.35 -11.63
CA ASN A 191 3.24 -12.59 -12.60
C ASN A 191 2.53 -13.48 -13.61
N ASP A 192 3.12 -14.60 -14.00
CA ASP A 192 2.45 -15.57 -14.88
C ASP A 192 1.25 -16.21 -14.17
N PHE A 193 1.37 -16.55 -12.87
CA PHE A 193 0.24 -16.98 -12.07
C PHE A 193 -0.83 -15.88 -12.00
N ILE A 194 -0.47 -14.63 -11.68
CA ILE A 194 -1.41 -13.51 -11.58
C ILE A 194 -2.20 -13.35 -12.89
N ARG A 195 -1.56 -13.49 -14.05
CA ARG A 195 -2.22 -13.40 -15.36
C ARG A 195 -3.25 -14.49 -15.62
N THR A 196 -3.24 -15.59 -14.88
CA THR A 196 -4.28 -16.62 -14.95
C THR A 196 -5.51 -16.32 -14.12
N GLN A 197 -5.48 -15.27 -13.30
CA GLN A 197 -6.52 -14.85 -12.38
C GLN A 197 -7.25 -13.58 -12.90
N PRO A 198 -8.38 -13.17 -12.30
CA PRO A 198 -8.88 -11.81 -12.47
C PRO A 198 -7.79 -10.80 -12.09
N HIS A 199 -7.29 -10.02 -13.06
CA HIS A 199 -6.10 -9.19 -12.85
C HIS A 199 -6.08 -7.89 -13.64
N ILE A 200 -5.18 -7.00 -13.22
CA ILE A 200 -4.72 -5.81 -13.96
C ILE A 200 -3.23 -5.99 -14.24
N ASP A 201 -2.82 -5.96 -15.51
CA ASP A 201 -1.41 -6.14 -15.89
C ASP A 201 -0.62 -4.82 -15.80
N THR A 202 -0.30 -4.42 -14.59
CA THR A 202 0.47 -3.21 -14.29
C THR A 202 1.92 -3.34 -14.76
N ALA A 203 2.52 -4.53 -14.69
CA ALA A 203 3.88 -4.77 -15.14
C ALA A 203 4.03 -4.52 -16.64
N LYS A 204 3.03 -4.90 -17.45
CA LYS A 204 3.02 -4.63 -18.88
C LYS A 204 2.98 -3.13 -19.18
N ALA A 205 2.17 -2.39 -18.44
CA ALA A 205 2.04 -0.94 -18.63
C ALA A 205 3.33 -0.18 -18.29
N LEU A 206 4.15 -0.71 -17.38
CA LEU A 206 5.43 -0.10 -16.99
C LEU A 206 6.59 -0.45 -17.93
N ASN A 207 6.44 -1.49 -18.76
CA ASN A 207 7.44 -1.95 -19.71
C ASN A 207 7.15 -1.49 -21.17
N SER A 208 6.12 -0.68 -21.38
CA SER A 208 5.70 -0.16 -22.70
C SER A 208 6.38 1.15 -23.09
#